data_d45dd2c5cece9c4c11a5cac710c11d24
#
_entry.id   d45dd2c5cece9c4c11a5cac710c11d24
#
_cell.length_a   1.000
_cell.length_b   1.000
_cell.length_c   1.000
_cell.angle_alpha   90.00
_cell.angle_beta   90.00
_cell.angle_gamma   90.00
#
_symmetry.space_group_name_H-M   'P 1'
#
loop_
_entity.id
_entity.type
_entity.pdbx_description
1 polymer ?
#
loop_
_entity_poly.entity_id
_entity_poly.type
_entity_poly.pdbx_seq_one_letter_code
_entity_poly.pdbx_strand_id
1 'polypeptide(L)'
;MSRIVEPPTQRQGARRVWSDSRGRIWVAEWNSGNLSMHDPALGMGANSWRTWKAPGADPHVYAVYVDDQDIVWAAEWSNNAMLRFDPGSEKFAVIPMPRPAANIRQILGRPGEVWLPESGTEFISVIKTG
;
A
#
# COMPACT_ATOMS: atom_id res chain seq x y z
N MET A 1 14.61 19.98 -11.31
CA MET A 1 15.66 19.05 -10.85
C MET A 1 15.02 17.76 -10.39
N SER A 2 15.59 16.61 -10.78
CA SER A 2 15.10 15.31 -10.35
C SER A 2 16.04 14.71 -9.31
N ARG A 3 15.45 13.90 -8.41
CA ARG A 3 16.18 13.17 -7.38
C ARG A 3 15.72 11.73 -7.38
N ILE A 4 16.64 10.84 -7.04
CA ILE A 4 16.32 9.41 -6.90
C ILE A 4 16.30 9.08 -5.42
N VAL A 5 15.21 8.48 -4.98
CA VAL A 5 15.02 8.01 -3.61
C VAL A 5 14.68 6.52 -3.68
N GLU A 6 15.44 5.68 -3.01
CA GLU A 6 15.25 4.24 -3.05
C GLU A 6 14.88 3.68 -1.68
N PRO A 7 13.86 2.82 -1.60
CA PRO A 7 13.64 2.03 -0.40
C PRO A 7 14.90 1.21 -0.08
N PRO A 8 15.25 1.06 1.20
CA PRO A 8 16.51 0.41 1.58
C PRO A 8 16.57 -1.09 1.33
N THR A 9 15.43 -1.75 1.16
CA THR A 9 15.37 -3.18 0.86
C THR A 9 15.88 -3.43 -0.56
N GLN A 10 16.86 -4.31 -0.72
CA GLN A 10 17.35 -4.65 -2.05
C GLN A 10 16.30 -5.38 -2.86
N ARG A 11 16.22 -5.05 -4.17
CA ARG A 11 15.30 -5.67 -5.11
C ARG A 11 13.85 -5.64 -4.62
N GLN A 12 13.47 -4.54 -3.98
CA GLN A 12 12.15 -4.43 -3.36
C GLN A 12 11.00 -4.44 -4.37
N GLY A 13 11.25 -4.00 -5.60
CA GLY A 13 10.23 -4.04 -6.66
C GLY A 13 9.08 -3.07 -6.42
N ALA A 14 9.40 -1.79 -6.18
CA ALA A 14 8.39 -0.76 -5.99
C ALA A 14 7.40 -0.70 -7.16
N ARG A 15 6.10 -0.63 -6.86
CA ARG A 15 5.03 -0.57 -7.87
C ARG A 15 4.27 0.75 -7.83
N ARG A 16 3.50 1.00 -6.78
CA ARG A 16 2.67 2.19 -6.63
C ARG A 16 3.08 3.00 -5.43
N VAL A 17 2.82 4.30 -5.47
CA VAL A 17 3.10 5.22 -4.37
C VAL A 17 1.87 6.10 -4.12
N TRP A 18 1.76 6.58 -2.89
CA TRP A 18 0.77 7.58 -2.51
C TRP A 18 1.33 8.41 -1.36
N SER A 19 0.82 9.62 -1.17
CA SER A 19 1.26 10.48 -0.07
C SER A 19 0.17 10.59 1.01
N ASP A 20 0.60 10.81 2.23
CA ASP A 20 -0.31 11.07 3.34
C ASP A 20 -0.42 12.58 3.63
N SER A 21 -1.24 12.94 4.61
CA SER A 21 -1.48 14.35 4.95
C SER A 21 -0.25 15.07 5.49
N ARG A 22 0.76 14.31 5.92
CA ARG A 22 2.01 14.85 6.49
C ARG A 22 3.14 14.88 5.47
N GLY A 23 2.84 14.62 4.20
CA GLY A 23 3.83 14.64 3.13
C GLY A 23 4.75 13.43 3.10
N ARG A 24 4.43 12.37 3.82
CA ARG A 24 5.19 11.13 3.75
C ARG A 24 4.74 10.31 2.56
N ILE A 25 5.65 9.57 1.97
CA ILE A 25 5.39 8.79 0.75
C ILE A 25 5.34 7.32 1.10
N TRP A 26 4.23 6.68 0.76
CA TRP A 26 4.00 5.25 0.99
C TRP A 26 4.22 4.49 -0.29
N VAL A 27 4.90 3.35 -0.21
CA VAL A 27 5.34 2.57 -1.36
C VAL A 27 4.93 1.11 -1.18
N ALA A 28 4.27 0.57 -2.19
CA ALA A 28 3.99 -0.86 -2.29
C ALA A 28 5.20 -1.55 -2.92
N GLU A 29 5.76 -2.55 -2.24
CA GLU A 29 6.93 -3.29 -2.71
C GLU A 29 6.54 -4.70 -3.11
N TRP A 30 6.57 -4.97 -4.41
CA TRP A 30 6.11 -6.24 -4.96
C TRP A 30 7.01 -7.42 -4.59
N ASN A 31 8.32 -7.30 -4.89
CA ASN A 31 9.23 -8.42 -4.70
C ASN A 31 9.47 -8.75 -3.23
N SER A 32 9.64 -7.72 -2.41
CA SER A 32 9.90 -7.90 -0.99
C SER A 32 8.65 -8.25 -0.19
N GLY A 33 7.48 -7.87 -0.69
CA GLY A 33 6.24 -8.01 0.06
C GLY A 33 6.10 -7.03 1.20
N ASN A 34 6.77 -5.89 1.10
CA ASN A 34 6.75 -4.86 2.13
C ASN A 34 5.84 -3.70 1.77
N LEU A 35 5.38 -3.01 2.80
CA LEU A 35 4.87 -1.66 2.72
C LEU A 35 5.92 -0.76 3.34
N SER A 36 6.40 0.25 2.60
CA SER A 36 7.45 1.16 3.06
C SER A 36 6.94 2.59 3.10
N MET A 37 7.55 3.39 3.97
CA MET A 37 7.22 4.80 4.11
C MET A 37 8.52 5.61 4.11
N HIS A 38 8.58 6.61 3.24
CA HIS A 38 9.65 7.59 3.18
C HIS A 38 9.17 8.90 3.79
N ASP A 39 9.93 9.42 4.73
CA ASP A 39 9.67 10.75 5.32
C ASP A 39 10.70 11.73 4.79
N PRO A 40 10.33 12.61 3.83
CA PRO A 40 11.28 13.57 3.27
C PRO A 40 11.84 14.55 4.30
N ALA A 41 11.16 14.78 5.41
CA ALA A 41 11.65 15.66 6.46
C ALA A 41 12.89 15.09 7.15
N LEU A 42 13.14 13.79 7.04
CA LEU A 42 14.31 13.11 7.61
C LEU A 42 15.46 12.97 6.62
N GLY A 43 15.38 13.56 5.44
CA GLY A 43 16.42 13.54 4.42
C GLY A 43 16.21 12.46 3.37
N MET A 44 17.30 12.00 2.78
CA MET A 44 17.29 11.08 1.64
C MET A 44 17.93 9.72 1.96
N GLY A 45 18.52 9.56 3.12
CA GLY A 45 19.24 8.34 3.50
C GLY A 45 18.31 7.26 4.05
N ALA A 46 18.92 6.15 4.44
CA ALA A 46 18.18 4.98 4.93
C ALA A 46 17.33 5.29 6.15
N ASN A 47 17.76 6.21 7.02
CA ASN A 47 17.01 6.57 8.21
C ASN A 47 15.78 7.43 7.93
N SER A 48 15.54 7.82 6.69
CA SER A 48 14.29 8.47 6.28
C SER A 48 13.19 7.46 5.94
N TRP A 49 13.48 6.16 6.01
CA TRP A 49 12.59 5.07 5.63
C TRP A 49 12.17 4.23 6.83
N ARG A 50 10.95 3.75 6.80
CA ARG A 50 10.44 2.69 7.67
C ARG A 50 9.77 1.64 6.80
N THR A 51 9.86 0.38 7.19
CA THR A 51 9.41 -0.74 6.37
C THR A 51 8.70 -1.77 7.25
N TRP A 52 7.58 -2.26 6.76
CA TRP A 52 6.78 -3.30 7.43
C TRP A 52 6.52 -4.43 6.45
N LYS A 53 6.74 -5.66 6.87
CA LYS A 53 6.39 -6.84 6.09
C LYS A 53 4.89 -7.00 6.08
N ALA A 54 4.29 -7.15 4.89
CA ALA A 54 2.88 -7.42 4.77
C ALA A 54 2.55 -8.81 5.34
N PRO A 55 1.37 -9.01 5.95
CA PRO A 55 0.99 -10.31 6.46
C PRO A 55 0.66 -11.29 5.34
N GLY A 56 0.70 -12.57 5.65
CA GLY A 56 0.36 -13.63 4.73
C GLY A 56 1.56 -14.37 4.20
N ALA A 57 1.31 -15.44 3.44
CA ALA A 57 2.36 -16.25 2.84
C ALA A 57 2.86 -15.59 1.57
N ASP A 58 4.18 -15.34 1.52
CA ASP A 58 4.87 -14.78 0.36
C ASP A 58 4.12 -13.60 -0.28
N PRO A 59 3.88 -12.51 0.46
CA PRO A 59 3.03 -11.43 -0.02
C PRO A 59 3.68 -10.65 -1.17
N HIS A 60 2.82 -10.18 -2.09
CA HIS A 60 3.21 -9.30 -3.19
C HIS A 60 2.29 -8.10 -3.19
N VAL A 61 2.81 -6.94 -2.81
CA VAL A 61 2.02 -5.72 -2.67
C VAL A 61 2.12 -4.89 -3.94
N TYR A 62 0.99 -4.55 -4.54
CA TYR A 62 0.96 -3.82 -5.81
C TYR A 62 0.46 -2.38 -5.66
N ALA A 63 -0.77 -2.20 -5.21
CA ALA A 63 -1.41 -0.89 -5.11
C ALA A 63 -1.33 -0.36 -3.69
N VAL A 64 -1.29 0.96 -3.57
CA VAL A 64 -1.33 1.64 -2.28
C VAL A 64 -2.13 2.93 -2.40
N TYR A 65 -2.88 3.26 -1.37
CA TYR A 65 -3.66 4.48 -1.25
C TYR A 65 -3.73 4.89 0.22
N VAL A 66 -3.66 6.18 0.50
CA VAL A 66 -3.80 6.69 1.86
C VAL A 66 -5.08 7.52 1.92
N ASP A 67 -5.96 7.20 2.85
CA ASP A 67 -7.25 7.89 2.94
C ASP A 67 -7.16 9.18 3.77
N ASP A 68 -8.29 9.87 3.93
CA ASP A 68 -8.35 11.15 4.63
C ASP A 68 -8.15 11.04 6.15
N GLN A 69 -8.09 9.84 6.69
CA GLN A 69 -7.74 9.56 8.09
C GLN A 69 -6.29 9.10 8.23
N ASP A 70 -5.49 9.19 7.17
CA ASP A 70 -4.12 8.68 7.08
C ASP A 70 -4.01 7.18 7.36
N ILE A 71 -5.06 6.43 7.08
CA ILE A 71 -5.02 4.97 7.05
C ILE A 71 -4.51 4.54 5.67
N VAL A 72 -3.59 3.59 5.65
CA VAL A 72 -2.98 3.10 4.42
C VAL A 72 -3.70 1.84 3.95
N TRP A 73 -4.11 1.85 2.69
CA TRP A 73 -4.78 0.72 2.04
C TRP A 73 -3.85 0.18 0.96
N ALA A 74 -3.66 -1.12 0.95
CA ALA A 74 -2.78 -1.77 -0.01
C ALA A 74 -3.40 -3.04 -0.56
N ALA A 75 -3.13 -3.33 -1.84
CA ALA A 75 -3.60 -4.56 -2.46
C ALA A 75 -2.49 -5.59 -2.45
N GLU A 76 -2.79 -6.75 -1.90
CA GLU A 76 -1.84 -7.86 -1.79
C GLU A 76 -2.34 -9.02 -2.67
N TRP A 77 -1.56 -9.36 -3.70
CA TRP A 77 -2.00 -10.27 -4.76
C TRP A 77 -1.86 -11.74 -4.42
N SER A 78 -0.80 -12.12 -3.68
CA SER A 78 -0.54 -13.54 -3.38
C SER A 78 -1.67 -14.19 -2.62
N ASN A 79 -2.27 -13.45 -1.69
CA ASN A 79 -3.35 -13.94 -0.84
C ASN A 79 -4.70 -13.35 -1.21
N ASN A 80 -4.76 -12.62 -2.32
CA ASN A 80 -5.98 -12.01 -2.87
C ASN A 80 -6.73 -11.21 -1.82
N ALA A 81 -6.04 -10.24 -1.23
CA ALA A 81 -6.56 -9.49 -0.09
C ALA A 81 -6.29 -8.00 -0.21
N MET A 82 -7.12 -7.21 0.46
CA MET A 82 -6.81 -5.83 0.79
C MET A 82 -6.22 -5.78 2.19
N LEU A 83 -5.23 -4.93 2.35
CA LEU A 83 -4.59 -4.68 3.65
C LEU A 83 -4.98 -3.28 4.10
N ARG A 84 -5.35 -3.17 5.38
CA ARG A 84 -5.56 -1.89 6.05
C ARG A 84 -4.43 -1.74 7.07
N PHE A 85 -3.62 -0.72 6.91
CA PHE A 85 -2.51 -0.46 7.82
C PHE A 85 -2.72 0.84 8.57
N ASP A 86 -2.67 0.78 9.89
CA ASP A 86 -2.77 1.95 10.75
C ASP A 86 -1.35 2.37 11.19
N PRO A 87 -0.83 3.50 10.67
CA PRO A 87 0.52 3.94 11.05
C PRO A 87 0.67 4.25 12.54
N GLY A 88 -0.41 4.64 13.21
CA GLY A 88 -0.37 4.94 14.64
C GLY A 88 -0.12 3.71 15.49
N SER A 89 -0.77 2.61 15.20
CA SER A 89 -0.58 1.34 15.92
C SER A 89 0.43 0.42 15.25
N GLU A 90 0.77 0.69 14.01
CA GLU A 90 1.63 -0.14 13.16
C GLU A 90 1.08 -1.57 12.98
N LYS A 91 -0.24 -1.68 12.84
CA LYS A 91 -0.91 -2.96 12.69
C LYS A 91 -1.65 -3.06 11.38
N PHE A 92 -1.60 -4.26 10.79
CA PHE A 92 -2.37 -4.62 9.60
C PHE A 92 -3.68 -5.29 9.97
N ALA A 93 -4.73 -4.98 9.20
CA ALA A 93 -5.93 -5.82 9.11
C ALA A 93 -6.00 -6.39 7.70
N VAL A 94 -6.40 -7.64 7.58
CA VAL A 94 -6.50 -8.33 6.29
C VAL A 94 -7.97 -8.47 5.92
N ILE A 95 -8.33 -8.01 4.73
CA ILE A 95 -9.69 -8.08 4.20
C ILE A 95 -9.64 -8.95 2.94
N PRO A 96 -10.06 -10.22 3.02
CA PRO A 96 -10.07 -11.07 1.83
C PRO A 96 -10.99 -10.51 0.75
N MET A 97 -10.54 -10.58 -0.51
CA MET A 97 -11.40 -10.20 -1.63
C MET A 97 -12.47 -11.26 -1.84
N PRO A 98 -13.69 -10.85 -2.21
CA PRO A 98 -14.80 -11.79 -2.37
C PRO A 98 -14.66 -12.70 -3.60
N ARG A 99 -13.86 -12.32 -4.58
CA ARG A 99 -13.64 -13.10 -5.81
C ARG A 99 -12.16 -13.43 -5.94
N PRO A 100 -11.79 -14.63 -6.41
CA PRO A 100 -10.39 -14.98 -6.62
C PRO A 100 -9.75 -14.12 -7.71
N ALA A 101 -8.45 -13.93 -7.62
CA ALA A 101 -7.64 -13.21 -8.61
C ALA A 101 -8.20 -11.83 -8.96
N ALA A 102 -8.58 -11.06 -7.96
CA ALA A 102 -9.08 -9.70 -8.17
C ALA A 102 -8.04 -8.79 -8.82
N ASN A 103 -6.78 -8.96 -8.48
CA ASN A 103 -5.63 -8.28 -9.10
C ASN A 103 -5.80 -6.77 -9.13
N ILE A 104 -5.93 -6.17 -7.95
CA ILE A 104 -6.11 -4.72 -7.81
C ILE A 104 -4.79 -4.02 -8.13
N ARG A 105 -4.78 -3.17 -9.17
CA ARG A 105 -3.60 -2.42 -9.58
C ARG A 105 -3.63 -0.96 -9.18
N GLN A 106 -4.80 -0.45 -8.86
CA GLN A 106 -5.01 0.95 -8.52
C GLN A 106 -6.08 1.03 -7.45
N ILE A 107 -5.88 1.93 -6.49
CA ILE A 107 -6.87 2.20 -5.45
C ILE A 107 -7.17 3.69 -5.49
N LEU A 108 -8.43 4.05 -5.48
CA LEU A 108 -8.89 5.42 -5.32
C LEU A 108 -9.90 5.46 -4.20
N GLY A 109 -10.02 6.62 -3.57
CA GLY A 109 -10.96 6.77 -2.50
C GLY A 109 -11.54 8.17 -2.42
N ARG A 110 -12.52 8.29 -1.58
CA ARG A 110 -13.11 9.55 -1.13
C ARG A 110 -13.54 9.33 0.33
N PRO A 111 -13.94 10.38 1.06
CA PRO A 111 -14.29 10.20 2.48
C PRO A 111 -15.29 9.06 2.68
N GLY A 112 -14.92 8.10 3.53
CA GLY A 112 -15.76 6.95 3.86
C GLY A 112 -15.75 5.79 2.87
N GLU A 113 -14.98 5.87 1.78
CA GLU A 113 -15.01 4.83 0.74
C GLU A 113 -13.64 4.59 0.14
N VAL A 114 -13.33 3.32 -0.12
CA VAL A 114 -12.15 2.90 -0.88
C VAL A 114 -12.61 2.09 -2.07
N TRP A 115 -12.22 2.50 -3.27
CA TRP A 115 -12.68 1.93 -4.54
C TRP A 115 -11.59 1.07 -5.16
N LEU A 116 -11.95 -0.16 -5.54
CA LEU A 116 -11.04 -1.22 -5.92
C LEU A 116 -11.44 -1.79 -7.29
N PRO A 117 -10.91 -1.26 -8.39
CA PRO A 117 -11.14 -1.89 -9.69
C PRO A 117 -10.39 -3.22 -9.74
N GLU A 118 -11.12 -4.30 -10.00
CA GLU A 118 -10.58 -5.64 -10.03
C GLU A 118 -10.19 -6.00 -11.47
N SER A 119 -8.93 -5.80 -11.82
CA SER A 119 -8.49 -6.00 -13.20
C SER A 119 -8.59 -7.46 -13.65
N GLY A 120 -8.61 -8.40 -12.70
CA GLY A 120 -8.74 -9.83 -13.00
C GLY A 120 -10.17 -10.32 -13.15
N THR A 121 -11.17 -9.54 -12.75
CA THR A 121 -12.59 -10.00 -12.74
C THR A 121 -13.53 -9.08 -13.49
N GLU A 122 -13.10 -7.87 -13.83
CA GLU A 122 -13.90 -6.80 -14.44
C GLU A 122 -14.97 -6.21 -13.52
N PHE A 123 -14.91 -6.48 -12.22
CA PHE A 123 -15.78 -5.86 -11.23
C PHE A 123 -15.09 -4.67 -10.57
N ILE A 124 -15.87 -3.83 -9.92
CA ILE A 124 -15.37 -2.76 -9.06
C ILE A 124 -15.94 -3.00 -7.66
N SER A 125 -15.06 -3.18 -6.69
CA SER A 125 -15.45 -3.34 -5.29
C SER A 125 -15.29 -2.02 -4.55
N VAL A 126 -16.10 -1.85 -3.50
CA VAL A 126 -16.03 -0.67 -2.63
C VAL A 126 -15.99 -1.14 -1.19
N ILE A 127 -15.02 -0.61 -0.43
CA ILE A 127 -14.97 -0.81 1.01
C ILE A 127 -15.51 0.46 1.66
N LYS A 128 -16.50 0.31 2.52
CA LYS A 128 -17.01 1.42 3.34
C LYS A 128 -16.15 1.53 4.59
N THR A 129 -15.58 2.70 4.84
CA THR A 129 -14.64 2.93 5.93
C THR A 129 -15.20 3.76 7.07
N GLY A 130 -16.33 4.39 6.86
CA GLY A 130 -16.91 5.24 7.89
C GLY A 130 -18.39 5.29 7.91
#